data_04c6346a31b5e4e31ddab2dbe18afa4f
#
_entry.id   04c6346a31b5e4e31ddab2dbe18afa4f
#
_cell.length_a   1.000
_cell.length_b   1.000
_cell.length_c   1.000
_cell.angle_alpha   90.00
_cell.angle_beta   90.00
_cell.angle_gamma   90.00
#
_symmetry.space_group_name_H-M   'P 1'
#
loop_
_entity.id
_entity.type
_entity.pdbx_description
1 polymer ?
#
loop_
_entity_poly.entity_id
_entity_poly.type
_entity_poly.pdbx_seq_one_letter_code
_entity_poly.pdbx_strand_id
1 'polypeptide(L)'
;MLQIDLNQLPTSAELACSDETPVDNEDQNFVPNILLFLLEYIWKNRQDWFFAVDMGVYHTTGLNPRVAVVPDGFLSLGVERRKGGGSRSSYVVWEEQNVVPMLTLEVVSQTPGGEYDDKLGIYAKLGVKYYVIYNPRFWQRDRHLPLEVYQLVEGVYQLQIGEPCWMPEIGLGIGRCVLPSDPFEREVLSWFDQKGDRHLSAEEQERFRAEQERFWAEQEQNQRERLEAFLRSQGFDPNHLPEP
;
A
#
# COMPACT_ATOMS: atom_id res chain seq x y z
N MET A 1 -27.04 23.80 14.91
CA MET A 1 -25.74 23.07 14.87
C MET A 1 -25.48 22.58 16.29
N LEU A 2 -25.46 21.28 16.51
CA LEU A 2 -25.01 20.71 17.78
C LEU A 2 -23.51 20.99 17.88
N GLN A 3 -23.13 21.77 18.88
CA GLN A 3 -21.73 22.10 19.12
C GLN A 3 -21.09 20.89 19.83
N ILE A 4 -20.13 20.24 19.19
CA ILE A 4 -19.37 19.13 19.80
C ILE A 4 -18.56 19.71 20.95
N ASP A 5 -18.76 19.19 22.16
CA ASP A 5 -17.95 19.54 23.31
C ASP A 5 -16.62 18.79 23.24
N LEU A 6 -15.57 19.51 22.83
CA LEU A 6 -14.22 18.97 22.67
C LEU A 6 -13.59 18.49 23.99
N ASN A 7 -14.18 18.90 25.16
CA ASN A 7 -13.70 18.46 26.48
C ASN A 7 -14.32 17.13 26.93
N GLN A 8 -15.30 16.61 26.19
CA GLN A 8 -16.02 15.37 26.49
C GLN A 8 -15.99 14.38 25.32
N LEU A 9 -14.90 14.37 24.57
CA LEU A 9 -14.71 13.39 23.51
C LEU A 9 -14.50 11.98 24.10
N PRO A 10 -15.14 10.95 23.52
CA PRO A 10 -14.98 9.58 23.99
C PRO A 10 -13.56 9.05 23.70
N THR A 11 -13.11 8.15 24.54
CA THR A 11 -11.84 7.42 24.37
C THR A 11 -12.01 6.23 23.41
N SER A 12 -10.92 5.70 22.88
CA SER A 12 -10.92 4.50 22.05
C SER A 12 -11.51 3.25 22.77
N ALA A 13 -11.47 3.22 24.09
CA ALA A 13 -12.11 2.19 24.89
C ALA A 13 -13.64 2.30 24.95
N GLU A 14 -14.20 3.47 24.68
CA GLU A 14 -15.64 3.76 24.71
C GLU A 14 -16.27 3.75 23.30
N LEU A 15 -15.45 3.64 22.26
CA LEU A 15 -15.87 3.65 20.86
C LEU A 15 -15.96 2.21 20.34
N ALA A 16 -16.86 1.96 19.37
CA ALA A 16 -16.94 0.68 18.71
C ALA A 16 -15.65 0.37 17.93
N CYS A 17 -15.21 -0.88 17.94
CA CYS A 17 -14.06 -1.31 17.13
C CYS A 17 -14.47 -1.87 15.75
N SER A 18 -15.77 -2.02 15.50
CA SER A 18 -16.35 -2.50 14.23
C SER A 18 -17.64 -1.74 13.95
N ASP A 19 -17.96 -1.54 12.69
CA ASP A 19 -19.26 -1.05 12.24
C ASP A 19 -20.28 -2.18 12.01
N GLU A 20 -19.87 -3.43 12.30
CA GLU A 20 -20.66 -4.67 12.10
C GLU A 20 -21.01 -4.94 10.63
N THR A 21 -20.42 -4.21 9.68
CA THR A 21 -20.60 -4.39 8.25
C THR A 21 -19.48 -5.30 7.70
N PRO A 22 -19.82 -6.48 7.17
CA PRO A 22 -18.80 -7.32 6.55
C PRO A 22 -18.32 -6.71 5.22
N VAL A 23 -17.08 -7.02 4.84
CA VAL A 23 -16.57 -6.68 3.50
C VAL A 23 -17.37 -7.40 2.41
N ASP A 24 -17.68 -6.71 1.32
CA ASP A 24 -18.52 -7.24 0.24
C ASP A 24 -17.80 -8.28 -0.63
N ASN A 25 -16.47 -8.21 -0.72
CA ASN A 25 -15.68 -9.09 -1.58
C ASN A 25 -14.22 -9.23 -1.12
N GLU A 26 -13.51 -10.19 -1.72
CA GLU A 26 -12.11 -10.48 -1.37
C GLU A 26 -11.14 -9.33 -1.69
N ASP A 27 -11.41 -8.52 -2.73
CA ASP A 27 -10.51 -7.45 -3.16
C ASP A 27 -10.40 -6.33 -2.12
N GLN A 28 -11.51 -6.02 -1.40
CA GLN A 28 -11.54 -5.05 -0.32
C GLN A 28 -10.63 -5.42 0.86
N ASN A 29 -10.44 -6.70 1.09
CA ASN A 29 -9.49 -7.18 2.09
C ASN A 29 -8.10 -7.41 1.50
N PHE A 30 -8.02 -8.06 0.33
CA PHE A 30 -6.76 -8.51 -0.26
C PHE A 30 -5.85 -7.35 -0.68
N VAL A 31 -6.39 -6.36 -1.40
CA VAL A 31 -5.59 -5.25 -1.96
C VAL A 31 -4.97 -4.36 -0.88
N PRO A 32 -5.72 -3.88 0.15
CA PRO A 32 -5.10 -3.10 1.22
C PRO A 32 -4.06 -3.89 2.03
N ASN A 33 -4.27 -5.20 2.24
CA ASN A 33 -3.29 -6.03 2.93
C ASN A 33 -1.98 -6.18 2.15
N ILE A 34 -2.01 -6.29 0.81
CA ILE A 34 -0.79 -6.27 -0.01
C ILE A 34 -0.02 -4.95 0.22
N LEU A 35 -0.72 -3.81 0.19
CA LEU A 35 -0.09 -2.51 0.43
C LEU A 35 0.52 -2.43 1.83
N LEU A 36 -0.15 -2.94 2.86
CA LEU A 36 0.38 -3.02 4.22
C LEU A 36 1.66 -3.86 4.29
N PHE A 37 1.67 -5.08 3.76
CA PHE A 37 2.84 -5.97 3.81
C PHE A 37 4.03 -5.41 3.02
N LEU A 38 3.78 -4.74 1.91
CA LEU A 38 4.83 -4.03 1.18
C LEU A 38 5.42 -2.88 2.02
N LEU A 39 4.59 -2.08 2.72
CA LEU A 39 5.08 -1.00 3.60
C LEU A 39 5.91 -1.55 4.76
N GLU A 40 5.52 -2.68 5.36
CA GLU A 40 6.32 -3.33 6.41
C GLU A 40 7.74 -3.65 5.93
N TYR A 41 7.89 -4.02 4.67
CA TYR A 41 9.17 -4.29 4.07
C TYR A 41 9.92 -3.01 3.65
N ILE A 42 9.26 -2.10 2.94
CA ILE A 42 9.84 -0.84 2.46
C ILE A 42 10.32 0.01 3.65
N TRP A 43 9.49 0.10 4.69
CA TRP A 43 9.72 0.96 5.86
C TRP A 43 10.11 0.18 7.12
N LYS A 44 10.77 -0.97 6.98
CA LYS A 44 11.18 -1.85 8.09
C LYS A 44 11.94 -1.15 9.23
N ASN A 45 12.63 -0.05 8.93
CA ASN A 45 13.38 0.73 9.90
C ASN A 45 12.66 2.01 10.36
N ARG A 46 11.44 2.27 9.86
CA ARG A 46 10.65 3.45 10.17
C ARG A 46 9.58 3.11 11.20
N GLN A 47 9.40 3.96 12.22
CA GLN A 47 8.48 3.72 13.34
C GLN A 47 7.39 4.81 13.46
N ASP A 48 7.35 5.78 12.57
CA ASP A 48 6.47 6.95 12.59
C ASP A 48 5.32 6.86 11.56
N TRP A 49 4.79 5.66 11.37
CA TRP A 49 3.70 5.42 10.42
C TRP A 49 2.73 4.34 10.93
N PHE A 50 1.50 4.42 10.45
CA PHE A 50 0.48 3.41 10.73
C PHE A 50 -0.38 3.19 9.47
N PHE A 51 -0.51 1.95 9.05
CA PHE A 51 -1.45 1.53 8.02
C PHE A 51 -2.43 0.54 8.63
N ALA A 52 -3.71 0.73 8.35
CA ALA A 52 -4.77 -0.18 8.76
C ALA A 52 -5.65 -0.55 7.58
N VAL A 53 -6.28 -1.71 7.70
CA VAL A 53 -7.24 -2.28 6.77
C VAL A 53 -8.56 -2.41 7.52
N ASP A 54 -9.65 -1.95 6.93
CA ASP A 54 -11.01 -2.07 7.45
C ASP A 54 -11.12 -1.63 8.94
N MET A 55 -10.57 -0.47 9.24
CA MET A 55 -10.55 0.07 10.60
C MET A 55 -11.24 1.42 10.67
N GLY A 56 -12.10 1.57 11.69
CA GLY A 56 -12.82 2.81 11.94
C GLY A 56 -11.89 3.99 12.27
N VAL A 57 -12.06 5.10 11.54
CA VAL A 57 -11.44 6.38 11.78
C VAL A 57 -12.44 7.33 12.44
N TYR A 58 -12.25 7.63 13.72
CA TYR A 58 -13.07 8.55 14.47
C TYR A 58 -12.52 9.97 14.40
N HIS A 59 -13.40 10.93 14.07
CA HIS A 59 -13.01 12.31 13.86
C HIS A 59 -14.10 13.30 14.32
N THR A 60 -13.74 14.57 14.47
CA THR A 60 -14.63 15.63 14.96
C THR A 60 -15.23 16.51 13.84
N THR A 61 -14.91 16.26 12.59
CA THR A 61 -15.39 17.05 11.44
C THR A 61 -16.80 16.66 10.98
N GLY A 62 -17.32 15.52 11.50
CA GLY A 62 -18.69 15.07 11.31
C GLY A 62 -19.69 15.67 12.32
N LEU A 63 -20.94 15.23 12.24
CA LEU A 63 -21.99 15.66 13.17
C LEU A 63 -21.90 14.97 14.53
N ASN A 64 -21.33 13.78 14.58
CA ASN A 64 -21.21 12.97 15.80
C ASN A 64 -19.83 12.32 15.84
N PRO A 65 -18.98 12.63 16.85
CA PRO A 65 -17.65 12.04 16.97
C PRO A 65 -17.66 10.53 17.31
N ARG A 66 -18.82 9.95 17.62
CA ARG A 66 -18.99 8.51 17.86
C ARG A 66 -19.31 7.72 16.58
N VAL A 67 -19.41 8.38 15.44
CA VAL A 67 -19.59 7.74 14.14
C VAL A 67 -18.29 7.78 13.37
N ALA A 68 -17.73 6.60 13.11
CA ALA A 68 -16.51 6.46 12.32
C ALA A 68 -16.80 6.56 10.82
N VAL A 69 -15.77 6.93 10.04
CA VAL A 69 -15.67 6.52 8.65
C VAL A 69 -14.73 5.31 8.60
N VAL A 70 -15.10 4.29 7.81
CA VAL A 70 -14.33 3.05 7.68
C VAL A 70 -13.82 2.94 6.25
N PRO A 71 -12.55 3.32 5.98
CA PRO A 71 -11.92 3.07 4.70
C PRO A 71 -11.46 1.62 4.60
N ASP A 72 -11.45 1.04 3.39
CA ASP A 72 -10.85 -0.27 3.14
C ASP A 72 -9.36 -0.29 3.49
N GLY A 73 -8.66 0.85 3.35
CA GLY A 73 -7.30 1.04 3.83
C GLY A 73 -6.97 2.50 4.11
N PHE A 74 -6.09 2.76 5.07
CA PHE A 74 -5.56 4.11 5.26
C PHE A 74 -4.12 4.11 5.79
N LEU A 75 -3.41 5.18 5.49
CA LEU A 75 -2.05 5.43 5.94
C LEU A 75 -1.98 6.74 6.72
N SER A 76 -1.46 6.68 7.94
CA SER A 76 -1.10 7.87 8.74
C SER A 76 0.42 7.96 8.88
N LEU A 77 0.95 9.17 8.84
CA LEU A 77 2.37 9.47 9.06
C LEU A 77 2.53 10.37 10.28
N GLY A 78 3.67 10.26 10.98
CA GLY A 78 3.94 11.04 12.18
C GLY A 78 3.23 10.49 13.43
N VAL A 79 2.82 9.23 13.41
CA VAL A 79 2.19 8.53 14.54
C VAL A 79 3.03 7.32 14.95
N GLU A 80 2.94 6.91 16.20
CA GLU A 80 3.63 5.70 16.66
C GLU A 80 3.18 4.48 15.85
N ARG A 81 4.13 3.66 15.38
CA ARG A 81 3.83 2.39 14.69
C ARG A 81 2.96 1.48 15.55
N ARG A 82 3.23 1.44 16.86
CA ARG A 82 2.45 0.70 17.87
C ARG A 82 2.20 1.61 19.07
N LYS A 83 0.99 2.11 19.19
CA LYS A 83 0.59 3.03 20.25
C LYS A 83 0.76 2.40 21.63
N GLY A 84 1.64 2.99 22.45
CA GLY A 84 1.96 2.45 23.77
C GLY A 84 2.45 0.99 23.76
N GLY A 85 3.04 0.52 22.64
CA GLY A 85 3.49 -0.86 22.44
C GLY A 85 2.40 -1.87 22.07
N GLY A 86 1.12 -1.46 22.03
CA GLY A 86 -0.04 -2.28 21.71
C GLY A 86 -0.57 -2.11 20.28
N SER A 87 -1.62 -2.87 19.96
CA SER A 87 -2.42 -2.68 18.74
C SER A 87 -3.57 -1.72 19.01
N ARG A 88 -3.96 -0.95 17.97
CA ARG A 88 -5.16 -0.11 18.01
C ARG A 88 -6.41 -0.93 17.72
N SER A 89 -7.49 -0.68 18.44
CA SER A 89 -8.82 -1.21 18.10
C SER A 89 -9.55 -0.34 17.08
N SER A 90 -9.22 0.97 17.05
CA SER A 90 -9.71 1.97 16.12
C SER A 90 -8.72 3.10 16.01
N TYR A 91 -8.82 3.93 14.98
CA TYR A 91 -7.99 5.12 14.82
C TYR A 91 -8.76 6.34 15.30
N VAL A 92 -8.38 6.88 16.45
CA VAL A 92 -9.08 8.01 17.09
C VAL A 92 -8.22 9.26 16.93
N VAL A 93 -8.59 10.14 15.98
CA VAL A 93 -7.77 11.28 15.55
C VAL A 93 -7.33 12.16 16.71
N TRP A 94 -8.22 12.44 17.69
CA TRP A 94 -7.85 13.27 18.86
C TRP A 94 -6.94 12.58 19.87
N GLU A 95 -6.84 11.25 19.84
CA GLU A 95 -5.84 10.49 20.60
C GLU A 95 -4.51 10.32 19.86
N GLU A 96 -4.48 10.61 18.57
CA GLU A 96 -3.29 10.60 17.71
C GLU A 96 -2.76 12.03 17.48
N GLN A 97 -2.84 12.90 18.49
CA GLN A 97 -2.38 14.31 18.42
C GLN A 97 -3.02 15.10 17.27
N ASN A 98 -4.25 14.79 16.92
CA ASN A 98 -5.00 15.31 15.76
C ASN A 98 -4.34 15.02 14.41
N VAL A 99 -3.50 14.00 14.33
CA VAL A 99 -2.97 13.52 13.04
C VAL A 99 -4.08 12.79 12.30
N VAL A 100 -4.46 13.30 11.14
CA VAL A 100 -5.41 12.66 10.23
C VAL A 100 -4.67 11.71 9.29
N PRO A 101 -5.34 10.69 8.74
CA PRO A 101 -4.74 9.86 7.70
C PRO A 101 -4.20 10.71 6.54
N MET A 102 -2.98 10.41 6.10
CA MET A 102 -2.37 11.05 4.94
C MET A 102 -2.98 10.54 3.64
N LEU A 103 -3.36 9.25 3.62
CA LEU A 103 -4.00 8.58 2.50
C LEU A 103 -5.14 7.71 3.00
N THR A 104 -6.26 7.71 2.28
CA THR A 104 -7.35 6.71 2.40
C THR A 104 -7.56 6.02 1.07
N LEU A 105 -7.90 4.74 1.13
CA LEU A 105 -8.15 3.86 0.00
C LEU A 105 -9.56 3.28 0.14
N GLU A 106 -10.31 3.34 -0.96
CA GLU A 106 -11.57 2.63 -1.14
C GLU A 106 -11.47 1.69 -2.33
N VAL A 107 -11.95 0.48 -2.17
CA VAL A 107 -12.03 -0.53 -3.22
C VAL A 107 -13.49 -0.73 -3.58
N VAL A 108 -13.87 -0.32 -4.77
CA VAL A 108 -15.28 -0.32 -5.20
C VAL A 108 -15.82 -1.74 -5.30
N SER A 109 -16.92 -1.99 -4.61
CA SER A 109 -17.63 -3.26 -4.59
C SER A 109 -18.82 -3.30 -5.55
N GLN A 110 -19.56 -4.42 -5.54
CA GLN A 110 -20.76 -4.57 -6.34
C GLN A 110 -21.85 -3.55 -5.93
N THR A 111 -21.95 -3.27 -4.63
CA THR A 111 -22.86 -2.28 -4.08
C THR A 111 -22.10 -0.96 -3.89
N PRO A 112 -22.44 0.13 -4.61
CA PRO A 112 -21.78 1.41 -4.41
C PRO A 112 -21.92 1.90 -2.96
N GLY A 113 -20.81 2.25 -2.34
CA GLY A 113 -20.74 2.72 -0.95
C GLY A 113 -20.48 4.22 -0.80
N GLY A 114 -20.76 5.01 -1.86
CA GLY A 114 -20.58 6.47 -1.85
C GLY A 114 -19.13 6.92 -2.03
N GLU A 115 -18.28 6.06 -2.62
CA GLU A 115 -16.84 6.31 -2.82
C GLU A 115 -16.60 7.57 -3.65
N TYR A 116 -17.43 7.81 -4.67
CA TYR A 116 -17.28 8.95 -5.59
C TYR A 116 -18.03 10.22 -5.15
N ASP A 117 -18.84 10.13 -4.08
CA ASP A 117 -19.73 11.21 -3.64
C ASP A 117 -19.52 11.53 -2.14
N ASP A 118 -20.19 10.79 -1.25
CA ASP A 118 -20.25 11.09 0.19
C ASP A 118 -18.89 10.97 0.87
N LYS A 119 -18.15 9.89 0.60
CA LYS A 119 -16.82 9.63 1.19
C LYS A 119 -15.80 10.68 0.74
N LEU A 120 -15.85 11.10 -0.52
CA LEU A 120 -15.01 12.18 -1.05
C LEU A 120 -15.22 13.47 -0.24
N GLY A 121 -16.47 13.82 0.08
CA GLY A 121 -16.80 14.97 0.92
C GLY A 121 -16.35 14.81 2.39
N ILE A 122 -16.45 13.61 2.96
CA ILE A 122 -16.02 13.29 4.33
C ILE A 122 -14.52 13.43 4.45
N TYR A 123 -13.75 12.78 3.56
CA TYR A 123 -12.29 12.80 3.59
C TYR A 123 -11.71 14.20 3.30
N ALA A 124 -12.34 14.98 2.41
CA ALA A 124 -11.94 16.37 2.18
C ALA A 124 -12.11 17.22 3.45
N LYS A 125 -13.24 17.11 4.16
CA LYS A 125 -13.51 17.83 5.42
C LYS A 125 -12.56 17.38 6.54
N LEU A 126 -12.22 16.10 6.57
CA LEU A 126 -11.26 15.56 7.53
C LEU A 126 -9.84 16.08 7.25
N GLY A 127 -9.52 16.43 6.02
CA GLY A 127 -8.22 16.91 5.61
C GLY A 127 -7.27 15.81 5.13
N VAL A 128 -7.81 14.67 4.71
CA VAL A 128 -7.02 13.57 4.11
C VAL A 128 -6.35 14.08 2.84
N LYS A 129 -5.02 13.99 2.77
CA LYS A 129 -4.25 14.56 1.66
C LYS A 129 -4.45 13.82 0.35
N TYR A 130 -4.47 12.49 0.40
CA TYR A 130 -4.64 11.62 -0.77
C TYR A 130 -5.83 10.71 -0.58
N TYR A 131 -6.73 10.74 -1.54
CA TYR A 131 -7.86 9.82 -1.59
C TYR A 131 -7.73 8.95 -2.84
N VAL A 132 -7.68 7.64 -2.64
CA VAL A 132 -7.48 6.63 -3.68
C VAL A 132 -8.77 5.83 -3.82
N ILE A 133 -9.29 5.74 -5.04
CA ILE A 133 -10.41 4.87 -5.39
C ILE A 133 -9.91 3.83 -6.38
N TYR A 134 -10.00 2.57 -6.00
CA TYR A 134 -9.66 1.44 -6.84
C TYR A 134 -10.91 0.69 -7.25
N ASN A 135 -11.19 0.64 -8.54
CA ASN A 135 -12.39 0.01 -9.11
C ASN A 135 -12.00 -1.01 -10.18
N PRO A 136 -11.51 -2.21 -9.78
CA PRO A 136 -10.99 -3.20 -10.74
C PRO A 136 -12.05 -3.79 -11.64
N ARG A 137 -13.31 -3.85 -11.18
CA ARG A 137 -14.38 -4.63 -11.84
C ARG A 137 -15.52 -3.80 -12.41
N PHE A 138 -15.86 -2.67 -11.80
CA PHE A 138 -17.08 -1.93 -12.09
C PHE A 138 -16.84 -0.56 -12.71
N TRP A 139 -15.60 -0.20 -13.04
CA TRP A 139 -15.23 1.12 -13.55
C TRP A 139 -16.00 1.53 -14.81
N GLN A 140 -16.31 0.58 -15.72
CA GLN A 140 -17.12 0.86 -16.91
C GLN A 140 -18.59 1.14 -16.56
N ARG A 141 -19.17 0.36 -15.62
CA ARG A 141 -20.53 0.58 -15.09
C ARG A 141 -20.65 1.97 -14.48
N ASP A 142 -19.65 2.34 -13.67
CA ASP A 142 -19.67 3.57 -12.90
C ASP A 142 -19.18 4.78 -13.72
N ARG A 143 -18.61 4.55 -14.91
CA ARG A 143 -18.05 5.58 -15.81
C ARG A 143 -16.88 6.34 -15.18
N HIS A 144 -16.07 5.65 -14.44
CA HIS A 144 -14.85 6.12 -13.80
C HIS A 144 -13.61 5.41 -14.34
N LEU A 145 -12.41 5.77 -13.88
CA LEU A 145 -11.20 5.04 -14.19
C LEU A 145 -11.04 3.84 -13.23
N PRO A 146 -10.32 2.79 -13.62
CA PRO A 146 -10.06 1.65 -12.73
C PRO A 146 -9.20 2.03 -11.51
N LEU A 147 -8.43 3.10 -11.59
CA LEU A 147 -7.72 3.73 -10.48
C LEU A 147 -7.84 5.24 -10.59
N GLU A 148 -8.29 5.88 -9.53
CA GLU A 148 -8.33 7.33 -9.38
C GLU A 148 -7.61 7.73 -8.10
N VAL A 149 -6.67 8.66 -8.22
CA VAL A 149 -5.95 9.24 -7.09
C VAL A 149 -6.26 10.72 -7.04
N TYR A 150 -6.84 11.16 -5.95
CA TYR A 150 -7.18 12.55 -5.71
C TYR A 150 -6.23 13.15 -4.69
N GLN A 151 -5.74 14.35 -4.94
CA GLN A 151 -4.96 15.14 -3.99
C GLN A 151 -5.81 16.31 -3.48
N LEU A 152 -5.85 16.50 -2.18
CA LEU A 152 -6.53 17.63 -1.55
C LEU A 152 -5.67 18.90 -1.71
N VAL A 153 -6.21 19.87 -2.47
CA VAL A 153 -5.61 21.19 -2.71
C VAL A 153 -6.64 22.24 -2.33
N GLU A 154 -6.29 23.11 -1.39
CA GLU A 154 -7.17 24.18 -0.90
C GLU A 154 -8.60 23.72 -0.52
N GLY A 155 -8.67 22.53 0.09
CA GLY A 155 -9.95 21.96 0.56
C GLY A 155 -10.79 21.26 -0.52
N VAL A 156 -10.28 21.13 -1.76
CA VAL A 156 -10.96 20.47 -2.87
C VAL A 156 -10.06 19.36 -3.43
N TYR A 157 -10.64 18.19 -3.67
CA TYR A 157 -9.93 17.10 -4.32
C TYR A 157 -9.74 17.35 -5.82
N GLN A 158 -8.50 17.20 -6.27
CA GLN A 158 -8.11 17.29 -7.67
C GLN A 158 -7.59 15.93 -8.14
N LEU A 159 -8.20 15.40 -9.20
CA LEU A 159 -7.76 14.15 -9.81
C LEU A 159 -6.34 14.29 -10.35
N GLN A 160 -5.46 13.39 -9.94
CA GLN A 160 -4.10 13.31 -10.41
C GLN A 160 -4.04 12.50 -11.71
N ILE A 161 -3.22 12.93 -12.65
CA ILE A 161 -3.06 12.28 -13.96
C ILE A 161 -1.76 11.50 -13.98
N GLY A 162 -1.81 10.30 -14.51
CA GLY A 162 -0.67 9.40 -14.66
C GLY A 162 -0.67 8.26 -13.65
N GLU A 163 -0.04 7.16 -14.07
CA GLU A 163 0.10 5.95 -13.26
C GLU A 163 1.50 5.35 -13.49
N PRO A 164 2.27 5.07 -12.41
CA PRO A 164 1.89 5.27 -11.01
C PRO A 164 1.80 6.76 -10.63
N CYS A 165 0.89 7.08 -9.70
CA CYS A 165 0.75 8.42 -9.17
C CYS A 165 1.74 8.63 -8.02
N TRP A 166 2.71 9.53 -8.20
CA TRP A 166 3.70 9.89 -7.18
C TRP A 166 3.10 10.81 -6.12
N MET A 167 3.31 10.49 -4.84
CA MET A 167 2.82 11.23 -3.68
C MET A 167 4.01 11.74 -2.85
N PRO A 168 4.51 12.95 -3.10
CA PRO A 168 5.75 13.45 -2.51
C PRO A 168 5.74 13.49 -0.97
N GLU A 169 4.60 13.78 -0.33
CA GLU A 169 4.47 13.82 1.13
C GLU A 169 4.59 12.43 1.78
N ILE A 170 4.25 11.37 1.03
CA ILE A 170 4.41 9.98 1.45
C ILE A 170 5.81 9.47 1.08
N GLY A 171 6.36 9.94 -0.05
CA GLY A 171 7.61 9.48 -0.63
C GLY A 171 7.46 8.13 -1.36
N LEU A 172 6.25 7.81 -1.81
CA LEU A 172 5.90 6.62 -2.59
C LEU A 172 4.90 6.99 -3.69
N GLY A 173 4.94 6.26 -4.79
CA GLY A 173 3.89 6.23 -5.79
C GLY A 173 2.92 5.08 -5.55
N ILE A 174 1.69 5.23 -6.01
CA ILE A 174 0.69 4.15 -6.02
C ILE A 174 0.21 3.92 -7.45
N GLY A 175 0.05 2.65 -7.82
CA GLY A 175 -0.39 2.26 -9.16
C GLY A 175 -0.80 0.81 -9.21
N ARG A 176 -1.39 0.41 -10.34
CA ARG A 176 -1.80 -0.98 -10.58
C ARG A 176 -0.61 -1.81 -11.05
N CYS A 177 -0.63 -3.07 -10.70
CA CYS A 177 0.27 -4.07 -11.25
C CYS A 177 -0.41 -5.44 -11.27
N VAL A 178 0.09 -6.33 -12.12
CA VAL A 178 -0.24 -7.76 -12.04
C VAL A 178 0.71 -8.39 -11.04
N LEU A 179 0.18 -9.19 -10.12
CA LEU A 179 0.98 -9.93 -9.14
C LEU A 179 1.73 -11.07 -9.84
N PRO A 180 3.08 -11.03 -9.94
CA PRO A 180 3.84 -12.03 -10.70
C PRO A 180 3.77 -13.45 -10.10
N SER A 181 3.44 -13.55 -8.81
CA SER A 181 3.33 -14.84 -8.10
C SER A 181 1.90 -15.39 -8.05
N ASP A 182 0.92 -14.62 -8.53
CA ASP A 182 -0.47 -15.06 -8.56
C ASP A 182 -0.73 -15.89 -9.82
N PRO A 183 -1.14 -17.17 -9.70
CA PRO A 183 -1.44 -18.02 -10.86
C PRO A 183 -2.66 -17.52 -11.66
N PHE A 184 -3.44 -16.62 -11.11
CA PHE A 184 -4.61 -15.99 -11.76
C PHE A 184 -4.31 -14.64 -12.38
N GLU A 185 -3.05 -14.17 -12.32
CA GLU A 185 -2.63 -12.88 -12.87
C GLU A 185 -3.50 -11.70 -12.39
N ARG A 186 -3.87 -11.70 -11.10
CA ARG A 186 -4.72 -10.65 -10.54
C ARG A 186 -4.05 -9.28 -10.62
N GLU A 187 -4.81 -8.31 -11.11
CA GLU A 187 -4.43 -6.91 -10.98
C GLU A 187 -4.68 -6.44 -9.56
N VAL A 188 -3.70 -5.79 -8.98
CA VAL A 188 -3.73 -5.22 -7.62
C VAL A 188 -3.08 -3.84 -7.61
N LEU A 189 -3.17 -3.15 -6.48
CA LEU A 189 -2.37 -1.96 -6.22
C LEU A 189 -1.01 -2.32 -5.63
N SER A 190 -0.01 -1.53 -5.97
CA SER A 190 1.34 -1.65 -5.42
C SER A 190 1.96 -0.28 -5.17
N TRP A 191 3.05 -0.28 -4.40
CA TRP A 191 3.87 0.90 -4.20
C TRP A 191 4.98 0.99 -5.24
N PHE A 192 5.30 2.23 -5.63
CA PHE A 192 6.31 2.55 -6.64
C PHE A 192 7.29 3.58 -6.09
N ASP A 193 8.51 3.56 -6.60
CA ASP A 193 9.49 4.59 -6.31
C ASP A 193 9.28 5.84 -7.19
N GLN A 194 10.11 6.86 -6.98
CA GLN A 194 10.02 8.11 -7.73
C GLN A 194 10.31 7.96 -9.24
N LYS A 195 10.98 6.88 -9.64
CA LYS A 195 11.27 6.59 -11.06
C LYS A 195 10.12 5.84 -11.74
N GLY A 196 9.15 5.39 -10.97
CA GLY A 196 8.05 4.56 -11.43
C GLY A 196 8.36 3.05 -11.40
N ASP A 197 9.44 2.64 -10.73
CA ASP A 197 9.76 1.23 -10.53
C ASP A 197 8.95 0.67 -9.35
N ARG A 198 8.33 -0.48 -9.55
CA ARG A 198 7.53 -1.13 -8.52
C ARG A 198 8.42 -1.65 -7.37
N HIS A 199 8.02 -1.39 -6.15
CA HIS A 199 8.63 -2.02 -4.99
C HIS A 199 8.29 -3.51 -4.94
N LEU A 200 9.32 -4.35 -4.92
CA LEU A 200 9.18 -5.80 -4.83
C LEU A 200 8.96 -6.22 -3.37
N SER A 201 8.18 -7.27 -3.18
CA SER A 201 8.09 -7.93 -1.87
C SER A 201 9.42 -8.60 -1.48
N ALA A 202 9.55 -8.97 -0.21
CA ALA A 202 10.75 -9.69 0.25
C ALA A 202 10.95 -11.02 -0.50
N GLU A 203 9.86 -11.74 -0.77
CA GLU A 203 9.88 -13.00 -1.53
C GLU A 203 10.29 -12.78 -2.99
N GLU A 204 9.76 -11.75 -3.64
CA GLU A 204 10.12 -11.41 -5.02
C GLU A 204 11.60 -11.02 -5.13
N GLN A 205 12.12 -10.25 -4.17
CA GLN A 205 13.53 -9.89 -4.15
C GLN A 205 14.45 -11.10 -3.95
N GLU A 206 14.07 -12.02 -3.07
CA GLU A 206 14.83 -13.24 -2.84
C GLU A 206 14.83 -14.13 -4.08
N ARG A 207 13.68 -14.28 -4.75
CA ARG A 207 13.58 -15.01 -6.01
C ARG A 207 14.46 -14.40 -7.09
N PHE A 208 14.39 -13.08 -7.26
CA PHE A 208 15.20 -12.36 -8.22
C PHE A 208 16.71 -12.54 -7.95
N ARG A 209 17.12 -12.47 -6.68
CA ARG A 209 18.51 -12.73 -6.27
C ARG A 209 18.92 -14.15 -6.62
N ALA A 210 18.11 -15.14 -6.27
CA ALA A 210 18.41 -16.55 -6.55
C ALA A 210 18.51 -16.83 -8.05
N GLU A 211 17.68 -16.19 -8.87
CA GLU A 211 17.75 -16.30 -10.33
C GLU A 211 19.03 -15.68 -10.89
N GLN A 212 19.42 -14.53 -10.39
CA GLN A 212 20.70 -13.90 -10.75
C GLN A 212 21.90 -14.77 -10.39
N GLU A 213 21.94 -15.31 -9.18
CA GLU A 213 23.02 -16.19 -8.73
C GLU A 213 23.13 -17.45 -9.62
N ARG A 214 21.99 -18.06 -9.97
CA ARG A 214 21.95 -19.19 -10.91
C ARG A 214 22.49 -18.82 -12.29
N PHE A 215 22.06 -17.67 -12.82
CA PHE A 215 22.51 -17.16 -14.11
C PHE A 215 24.04 -16.97 -14.14
N TRP A 216 24.61 -16.34 -13.10
CA TRP A 216 26.06 -16.13 -13.01
C TRP A 216 26.81 -17.44 -12.86
N ALA A 217 26.33 -18.38 -12.04
CA ALA A 217 26.95 -19.69 -11.89
C ALA A 217 26.95 -20.47 -13.22
N GLU A 218 25.88 -20.42 -13.98
CA GLU A 218 25.81 -21.05 -15.31
C GLU A 218 26.78 -20.39 -16.31
N GLN A 219 26.89 -19.07 -16.30
CA GLN A 219 27.85 -18.35 -17.14
C GLN A 219 29.30 -18.72 -16.78
N GLU A 220 29.64 -18.80 -15.51
CA GLU A 220 30.95 -19.21 -15.03
C GLU A 220 31.29 -20.65 -15.43
N GLN A 221 30.34 -21.57 -15.26
CA GLN A 221 30.48 -22.95 -15.69
C GLN A 221 30.74 -23.07 -17.19
N ASN A 222 29.94 -22.37 -18.00
CA ASN A 222 30.09 -22.35 -19.45
C ASN A 222 31.45 -21.78 -19.89
N GLN A 223 31.93 -20.72 -19.22
CA GLN A 223 33.29 -20.18 -19.47
C GLN A 223 34.38 -21.19 -19.11
N ARG A 224 34.25 -21.85 -17.98
CA ARG A 224 35.20 -22.87 -17.53
C ARG A 224 35.23 -24.04 -18.53
N GLU A 225 34.08 -24.56 -18.92
CA GLU A 225 34.02 -25.67 -19.90
C GLU A 225 34.65 -25.30 -21.26
N ARG A 226 34.41 -24.06 -21.75
CA ARG A 226 35.05 -23.55 -22.96
C ARG A 226 36.56 -23.46 -22.83
N LEU A 227 37.05 -22.97 -21.69
CA LEU A 227 38.47 -22.86 -21.43
C LEU A 227 39.13 -24.23 -21.31
N GLU A 228 38.53 -25.18 -20.61
CA GLU A 228 38.98 -26.55 -20.51
C GLU A 228 39.03 -27.26 -21.89
N ALA A 229 37.97 -27.08 -22.72
CA ALA A 229 37.95 -27.60 -24.06
C ALA A 229 39.04 -27.00 -24.95
N PHE A 230 39.29 -25.68 -24.83
CA PHE A 230 40.40 -25.04 -25.54
C PHE A 230 41.74 -25.57 -25.09
N LEU A 231 42.04 -25.70 -23.80
CA LEU A 231 43.29 -26.25 -23.27
C LEU A 231 43.52 -27.69 -23.80
N ARG A 232 42.50 -28.53 -23.72
CA ARG A 232 42.60 -29.91 -24.27
C ARG A 232 42.87 -29.90 -25.80
N SER A 233 42.30 -28.99 -26.57
CA SER A 233 42.60 -28.85 -27.99
C SER A 233 44.04 -28.45 -28.29
N GLN A 234 44.70 -27.76 -27.35
CA GLN A 234 46.11 -27.38 -27.41
C GLN A 234 47.06 -28.42 -26.81
N GLY A 235 46.53 -29.58 -26.38
CA GLY A 235 47.33 -30.67 -25.80
C GLY A 235 47.64 -30.53 -24.32
N PHE A 236 47.01 -29.58 -23.63
CA PHE A 236 47.18 -29.40 -22.19
C PHE A 236 46.09 -30.15 -21.42
N ASP A 237 46.45 -30.77 -20.30
CA ASP A 237 45.46 -31.31 -19.35
C ASP A 237 45.08 -30.21 -18.34
N PRO A 238 43.77 -29.80 -18.35
CA PRO A 238 43.29 -28.74 -17.44
C PRO A 238 43.49 -29.04 -15.94
N ASN A 239 43.60 -30.34 -15.58
CA ASN A 239 43.75 -30.77 -14.19
C ASN A 239 45.24 -30.85 -13.76
N HIS A 240 46.21 -30.68 -14.69
CA HIS A 240 47.64 -30.78 -14.48
C HIS A 240 48.37 -29.57 -15.09
N LEU A 241 47.87 -28.37 -14.83
CA LEU A 241 48.55 -27.15 -15.25
C LEU A 241 49.79 -26.95 -14.38
N PRO A 242 50.99 -26.54 -14.95
CA PRO A 242 52.15 -26.23 -14.17
C PRO A 242 51.87 -25.07 -13.22
N GLU A 243 52.35 -25.20 -11.97
CA GLU A 243 52.27 -24.09 -11.01
C GLU A 243 53.05 -22.89 -11.56
N PRO A 244 52.55 -21.64 -11.32
CA PRO A 244 53.18 -20.43 -11.83
C PRO A 244 54.57 -20.15 -11.22
#